data_080819b76316dd94dc1bcb1aa29a164c
#
_entry.id   080819b76316dd94dc1bcb1aa29a164c
#
_cell.length_a   1.000
_cell.length_b   1.000
_cell.length_c   1.000
_cell.angle_alpha   90.00
_cell.angle_beta   90.00
_cell.angle_gamma   90.00
#
_symmetry.space_group_name_H-M   'P 1'
#
loop_
_entity.id
_entity.type
_entity.pdbx_description
1 polymer ?
#
loop_
_entity_poly.entity_id
_entity_poly.type
_entity_poly.pdbx_seq_one_letter_code
_entity_poly.pdbx_strand_id
1 'polypeptide(L)'
;KRQILVNKEGNIGAEDNAGVDDIIIESALTTIQDCEDSVATVDAEDKVLAYRNWLGLMKGNLEDTFEKNGKTITRKLNPDKTYITSSGEYKLPGRSVMLIRNVGHLMTNPAILLKNGEEIPEGIMDAMITSLIAIHDIKIHKMNSRTGSVYIVKPKMHGPEEVKFACDIFGAVENALQLERNSLKIGIMDEERRTTVNSV
;
A
#
# COMPACT_ATOMS: atom_id res chain seq x y z
N LYS A 1 -16.60 -0.80 7.03
CA LYS A 1 -17.28 -1.79 7.91
C LYS A 1 -17.89 -1.05 9.09
N ARG A 2 -19.03 -1.52 9.57
CA ARG A 2 -19.65 -1.07 10.82
C ARG A 2 -19.88 -2.30 11.67
N GLN A 3 -19.45 -2.29 12.93
CA GLN A 3 -19.68 -3.37 13.89
C GLN A 3 -20.38 -2.74 15.09
N ILE A 4 -21.53 -3.23 15.43
CA ILE A 4 -22.26 -2.87 16.65
C ILE A 4 -22.01 -4.00 17.63
N LEU A 5 -21.31 -3.73 18.72
CA LEU A 5 -21.03 -4.69 19.76
C LEU A 5 -22.14 -4.61 20.81
N VAL A 6 -22.84 -5.73 20.99
CA VAL A 6 -23.89 -5.85 22.01
C VAL A 6 -23.37 -6.74 23.13
N ASN A 7 -23.28 -6.20 24.32
CA ASN A 7 -22.84 -6.89 25.53
C ASN A 7 -23.55 -6.30 26.75
N LYS A 8 -24.61 -6.92 27.20
CA LYS A 8 -25.42 -6.46 28.35
C LYS A 8 -24.70 -6.55 29.70
N GLU A 9 -23.56 -7.23 29.73
CA GLU A 9 -22.70 -7.35 30.94
C GLU A 9 -21.52 -6.36 30.90
N GLY A 10 -21.33 -5.64 29.79
CA GLY A 10 -20.33 -4.60 29.62
C GLY A 10 -20.68 -3.33 30.43
N ASN A 11 -19.66 -2.52 30.73
CA ASN A 11 -19.87 -1.29 31.53
C ASN A 11 -20.85 -0.29 30.88
N ILE A 12 -20.82 -0.19 29.54
CA ILE A 12 -21.69 0.71 28.78
C ILE A 12 -22.99 -0.03 28.39
N GLY A 13 -22.88 -1.26 27.92
CA GLY A 13 -24.03 -2.04 27.45
C GLY A 13 -25.02 -2.40 28.56
N ALA A 14 -24.58 -2.41 29.83
CA ALA A 14 -25.49 -2.62 30.97
C ALA A 14 -26.44 -1.43 31.18
N GLU A 15 -26.05 -0.23 30.75
CA GLU A 15 -26.86 1.00 30.88
C GLU A 15 -27.71 1.26 29.62
N ASP A 16 -27.45 0.55 28.52
CA ASP A 16 -28.17 0.71 27.26
C ASP A 16 -29.30 -0.31 27.12
N ASN A 17 -30.51 0.15 26.75
CA ASN A 17 -31.70 -0.72 26.64
C ASN A 17 -31.54 -1.86 25.61
N ALA A 18 -30.77 -1.62 24.54
CA ALA A 18 -30.41 -2.61 23.52
C ALA A 18 -29.15 -3.40 23.87
N GLY A 19 -28.43 -2.98 24.92
CA GLY A 19 -27.17 -3.58 25.33
C GLY A 19 -25.99 -3.20 24.42
N VAL A 20 -26.06 -2.07 23.71
CA VAL A 20 -24.97 -1.61 22.84
C VAL A 20 -23.80 -1.15 23.70
N ASP A 21 -22.70 -1.87 23.62
CA ASP A 21 -21.48 -1.62 24.40
C ASP A 21 -20.47 -0.78 23.63
N ASP A 22 -20.36 -0.97 22.28
CA ASP A 22 -19.45 -0.19 21.43
C ASP A 22 -19.90 -0.20 19.96
N ILE A 23 -19.43 0.77 19.20
CA ILE A 23 -19.61 0.85 17.74
C ILE A 23 -18.24 1.06 17.08
N ILE A 24 -17.78 0.05 16.37
CA ILE A 24 -16.53 0.11 15.62
C ILE A 24 -16.83 0.47 14.16
N ILE A 25 -16.26 1.56 13.68
CA ILE A 25 -16.41 2.03 12.30
C ILE A 25 -15.03 1.98 11.64
N GLU A 26 -14.91 1.20 10.57
CA GLU A 26 -13.75 1.22 9.66
C GLU A 26 -14.19 1.83 8.34
N SER A 27 -13.59 2.96 7.97
CA SER A 27 -13.89 3.70 6.74
C SER A 27 -12.84 3.51 5.65
N ALA A 28 -11.58 3.25 6.00
CA ALA A 28 -10.51 3.06 5.03
C ALA A 28 -10.63 1.70 4.33
N LEU A 29 -10.86 1.72 3.01
CA LEU A 29 -10.81 0.54 2.14
C LEU A 29 -9.41 0.30 1.61
N THR A 30 -8.68 1.37 1.36
CA THR A 30 -7.31 1.39 0.84
C THR A 30 -6.42 2.24 1.73
N THR A 31 -5.13 1.94 1.73
CA THR A 31 -4.09 2.74 2.38
C THR A 31 -2.91 2.81 1.41
N ILE A 32 -2.23 3.94 1.35
CA ILE A 32 -1.10 4.16 0.45
C ILE A 32 0.16 4.21 1.29
N GLN A 33 1.12 3.31 1.03
CA GLN A 33 2.49 3.50 1.48
C GLN A 33 3.18 4.48 0.53
N ASP A 34 3.88 5.45 1.07
CA ASP A 34 4.49 6.52 0.29
C ASP A 34 5.99 6.30 0.11
N CYS A 35 6.50 6.51 -1.10
CA CYS A 35 7.92 6.64 -1.42
C CYS A 35 8.28 8.07 -1.86
N GLU A 36 7.39 9.03 -1.67
CA GLU A 36 7.53 10.41 -2.11
C GLU A 36 7.36 11.42 -0.96
N ASP A 37 6.43 12.38 -1.07
CA ASP A 37 6.37 13.61 -0.29
C ASP A 37 6.16 13.44 1.23
N SER A 38 5.48 12.38 1.68
CA SER A 38 5.26 12.15 3.12
C SER A 38 6.45 11.52 3.84
N VAL A 39 7.50 11.16 3.10
CA VAL A 39 8.73 10.55 3.62
C VAL A 39 9.95 11.25 3.01
N ALA A 40 11.07 11.27 3.74
CA ALA A 40 12.35 11.72 3.20
C ALA A 40 13.15 10.48 2.79
N THR A 41 13.22 10.20 1.48
CA THR A 41 13.94 9.05 0.92
C THR A 41 15.00 9.54 -0.07
N VAL A 42 16.01 10.22 0.46
CA VAL A 42 16.97 10.98 -0.34
C VAL A 42 18.20 10.17 -0.78
N ASP A 43 18.44 9.04 -0.15
CA ASP A 43 19.59 8.19 -0.43
C ASP A 43 19.26 6.69 -0.40
N ALA A 44 20.30 5.85 -0.50
CA ALA A 44 20.13 4.39 -0.49
C ALA A 44 19.60 3.85 0.83
N GLU A 45 20.00 4.42 1.96
CA GLU A 45 19.59 3.94 3.29
C GLU A 45 18.09 4.19 3.49
N ASP A 46 17.64 5.39 3.17
CA ASP A 46 16.23 5.77 3.23
C ASP A 46 15.37 4.91 2.31
N LYS A 47 15.81 4.72 1.05
CA LYS A 47 15.10 3.85 0.08
C LYS A 47 15.01 2.41 0.56
N VAL A 48 16.09 1.86 1.11
CA VAL A 48 16.07 0.50 1.67
C VAL A 48 15.09 0.38 2.82
N LEU A 49 14.97 1.40 3.68
CA LEU A 49 14.00 1.40 4.76
C LEU A 49 12.56 1.39 4.22
N ALA A 50 12.25 2.27 3.26
CA ALA A 50 10.93 2.31 2.62
C ALA A 50 10.59 0.97 1.93
N TYR A 51 11.51 0.42 1.16
CA TYR A 51 11.32 -0.87 0.49
C TYR A 51 11.22 -2.05 1.46
N ARG A 52 11.94 -2.02 2.59
CA ARG A 52 11.83 -3.04 3.64
C ARG A 52 10.45 -3.03 4.28
N ASN A 53 9.87 -1.87 4.52
CA ASN A 53 8.51 -1.74 5.02
C ASN A 53 7.50 -2.30 4.00
N TRP A 54 7.66 -1.97 2.72
CA TRP A 54 6.83 -2.54 1.65
C TRP A 54 6.97 -4.07 1.56
N LEU A 55 8.19 -4.59 1.69
CA LEU A 55 8.44 -6.03 1.72
C LEU A 55 7.71 -6.72 2.89
N GLY A 56 7.78 -6.14 4.07
CA GLY A 56 7.06 -6.65 5.25
C GLY A 56 5.55 -6.65 5.08
N LEU A 57 4.99 -5.63 4.43
CA LEU A 57 3.57 -5.57 4.08
C LEU A 57 3.19 -6.65 3.07
N MET A 58 3.98 -6.83 2.00
CA MET A 58 3.71 -7.84 0.95
C MET A 58 3.91 -9.27 1.43
N LYS A 59 4.82 -9.50 2.37
CA LYS A 59 5.01 -10.79 3.06
C LYS A 59 4.00 -11.02 4.19
N GLY A 60 3.29 -9.98 4.60
CA GLY A 60 2.32 -10.05 5.70
C GLY A 60 2.93 -10.20 7.09
N ASN A 61 4.20 -9.88 7.28
CA ASN A 61 4.95 -10.03 8.53
C ASN A 61 5.58 -8.74 9.04
N LEU A 62 5.12 -7.58 8.54
CA LEU A 62 5.59 -6.29 9.08
C LEU A 62 5.20 -6.17 10.54
N GLU A 63 6.19 -5.91 11.38
CA GLU A 63 6.00 -5.62 12.79
C GLU A 63 6.99 -4.56 13.26
N ASP A 64 6.63 -3.86 14.33
CA ASP A 64 7.45 -2.86 14.98
C ASP A 64 7.31 -2.97 16.49
N THR A 65 8.41 -2.86 17.22
CA THR A 65 8.45 -2.95 18.68
C THR A 65 9.06 -1.69 19.26
N PHE A 66 8.34 -1.06 20.17
CA PHE A 66 8.74 0.20 20.80
C PHE A 66 8.30 0.26 22.26
N GLU A 67 8.95 1.14 23.02
CA GLU A 67 8.60 1.42 24.41
C GLU A 67 7.54 2.54 24.50
N LYS A 68 6.48 2.29 25.25
CA LYS A 68 5.45 3.29 25.56
C LYS A 68 5.00 3.17 27.00
N ASN A 69 5.16 4.25 27.78
CA ASN A 69 4.79 4.31 29.19
C ASN A 69 5.44 3.18 30.03
N GLY A 70 6.72 2.89 29.79
CA GLY A 70 7.49 1.84 30.46
C GLY A 70 7.06 0.40 30.11
N LYS A 71 6.32 0.23 29.02
CA LYS A 71 5.91 -1.09 28.50
C LYS A 71 6.39 -1.27 27.07
N THR A 72 6.97 -2.42 26.80
CA THR A 72 7.30 -2.83 25.43
C THR A 72 6.02 -3.21 24.69
N ILE A 73 5.76 -2.54 23.57
CA ILE A 73 4.59 -2.80 22.72
C ILE A 73 5.07 -3.27 21.35
N THR A 74 4.60 -4.42 20.90
CA THR A 74 4.80 -4.90 19.54
C THR A 74 3.52 -4.69 18.73
N ARG A 75 3.61 -3.88 17.68
CA ARG A 75 2.56 -3.71 16.67
C ARG A 75 2.84 -4.61 15.49
N LYS A 76 1.82 -5.25 14.99
CA LYS A 76 1.87 -6.12 13.82
C LYS A 76 0.60 -5.99 12.99
N LEU A 77 0.62 -6.51 11.76
CA LEU A 77 -0.54 -6.50 10.88
C LEU A 77 -1.71 -7.26 11.51
N ASN A 78 -2.91 -6.67 11.45
CA ASN A 78 -4.10 -7.29 12.00
C ASN A 78 -4.49 -8.55 11.21
N PRO A 79 -4.86 -9.66 11.88
CA PRO A 79 -5.45 -10.82 11.23
C PRO A 79 -6.87 -10.52 10.77
N ASP A 80 -7.36 -11.33 9.84
CA ASP A 80 -8.77 -11.33 9.51
C ASP A 80 -9.61 -11.71 10.73
N LYS A 81 -10.80 -11.11 10.84
CA LYS A 81 -11.76 -11.39 11.92
C LYS A 81 -12.79 -12.41 11.44
N THR A 82 -12.96 -13.50 12.18
CA THR A 82 -13.97 -14.52 11.90
C THR A 82 -15.14 -14.38 12.84
N TYR A 83 -16.33 -14.42 12.30
CA TYR A 83 -17.61 -14.36 13.03
C TYR A 83 -18.42 -15.60 12.70
N ILE A 84 -19.19 -16.08 13.70
CA ILE A 84 -20.15 -17.17 13.52
C ILE A 84 -21.52 -16.54 13.27
N THR A 85 -22.16 -16.95 12.20
CA THR A 85 -23.50 -16.50 11.80
C THR A 85 -24.42 -17.71 11.67
N SER A 86 -25.70 -17.45 11.53
CA SER A 86 -26.70 -18.50 11.27
C SER A 86 -26.45 -19.28 9.97
N SER A 87 -25.70 -18.69 9.01
CA SER A 87 -25.36 -19.32 7.74
C SER A 87 -23.92 -19.91 7.72
N GLY A 88 -23.21 -19.90 8.85
CA GLY A 88 -21.85 -20.41 8.99
C GLY A 88 -20.81 -19.32 9.30
N GLU A 89 -19.55 -19.59 9.04
CA GLU A 89 -18.47 -18.64 9.29
C GLU A 89 -18.49 -17.48 8.29
N TYR A 90 -18.30 -16.28 8.80
CA TYR A 90 -18.13 -15.06 8.02
C TYR A 90 -16.82 -14.37 8.36
N LYS A 91 -15.95 -14.15 7.34
CA LYS A 91 -14.64 -13.50 7.52
C LYS A 91 -14.66 -12.07 7.03
N LEU A 92 -14.17 -11.16 7.86
CA LEU A 92 -13.89 -9.77 7.49
C LEU A 92 -12.39 -9.53 7.43
N PRO A 93 -11.87 -8.93 6.34
CA PRO A 93 -10.46 -8.57 6.26
C PRO A 93 -10.05 -7.68 7.44
N GLY A 94 -8.96 -8.01 8.11
CA GLY A 94 -8.41 -7.21 9.21
C GLY A 94 -7.61 -6.00 8.73
N ARG A 95 -7.31 -5.93 7.41
CA ARG A 95 -6.47 -4.91 6.79
C ARG A 95 -7.16 -4.26 5.60
N SER A 96 -6.82 -3.00 5.34
CA SER A 96 -7.12 -2.33 4.08
C SER A 96 -6.23 -2.87 2.95
N VAL A 97 -6.65 -2.68 1.70
CA VAL A 97 -5.76 -2.95 0.57
C VAL A 97 -4.67 -1.90 0.51
N MET A 98 -3.41 -2.34 0.47
CA MET A 98 -2.26 -1.46 0.37
C MET A 98 -1.95 -1.14 -1.08
N LEU A 99 -1.87 0.14 -1.38
CA LEU A 99 -1.28 0.71 -2.57
C LEU A 99 0.12 1.21 -2.22
N ILE A 100 0.96 1.44 -3.22
CA ILE A 100 2.24 2.10 -3.04
C ILE A 100 2.34 3.30 -3.96
N ARG A 101 2.75 4.47 -3.43
CA ARG A 101 3.05 5.63 -4.25
C ARG A 101 4.54 5.63 -4.60
N ASN A 102 4.82 5.48 -5.90
CA ASN A 102 6.16 5.70 -6.45
C ASN A 102 6.36 7.19 -6.68
N VAL A 103 7.60 7.64 -6.83
CA VAL A 103 7.87 9.04 -7.19
C VAL A 103 7.50 9.34 -8.64
N GLY A 104 7.36 10.63 -8.97
CA GLY A 104 7.12 11.13 -10.32
C GLY A 104 8.30 10.91 -11.27
N HIS A 105 8.26 11.57 -12.45
CA HIS A 105 9.32 11.41 -13.46
C HIS A 105 10.55 12.30 -13.26
N LEU A 106 10.40 13.39 -12.49
CA LEU A 106 11.42 14.44 -12.39
C LEU A 106 12.64 14.01 -11.56
N MET A 107 12.44 13.21 -10.52
CA MET A 107 13.47 12.96 -9.50
C MET A 107 14.47 11.90 -9.93
N THR A 108 15.73 12.11 -9.51
CA THR A 108 16.81 11.11 -9.54
C THR A 108 17.17 10.72 -8.11
N ASN A 109 17.91 9.62 -7.96
CA ASN A 109 18.33 9.15 -6.63
C ASN A 109 19.72 8.48 -6.70
N PRO A 110 20.64 8.83 -5.78
CA PRO A 110 21.99 8.28 -5.75
C PRO A 110 22.08 6.83 -5.28
N ALA A 111 20.97 6.19 -4.89
CA ALA A 111 20.95 4.79 -4.46
C ALA A 111 21.49 3.83 -5.54
N ILE A 112 21.32 4.18 -6.80
CA ILE A 112 21.90 3.47 -7.95
C ILE A 112 22.50 4.51 -8.88
N LEU A 113 23.77 4.28 -9.26
CA LEU A 113 24.47 5.11 -10.24
C LEU A 113 24.53 4.39 -11.58
N LEU A 114 24.32 5.14 -12.65
CA LEU A 114 24.53 4.69 -14.02
C LEU A 114 26.03 4.57 -14.31
N LYS A 115 26.39 3.91 -15.42
CA LYS A 115 27.81 3.70 -15.81
C LYS A 115 28.60 5.00 -15.96
N ASN A 116 27.95 6.09 -16.29
CA ASN A 116 28.55 7.42 -16.44
C ASN A 116 28.61 8.20 -15.11
N GLY A 117 28.17 7.61 -13.99
CA GLY A 117 28.15 8.24 -12.67
C GLY A 117 26.91 9.09 -12.38
N GLU A 118 25.98 9.21 -13.31
CA GLU A 118 24.70 9.88 -13.07
C GLU A 118 23.77 9.04 -12.19
N GLU A 119 22.91 9.71 -11.45
CA GLU A 119 21.89 9.07 -10.62
C GLU A 119 20.79 8.43 -11.49
N ILE A 120 20.27 7.31 -11.02
CA ILE A 120 19.12 6.65 -11.68
C ILE A 120 17.85 7.52 -11.59
N PRO A 121 17.02 7.59 -12.65
CA PRO A 121 15.67 8.12 -12.51
C PRO A 121 14.88 7.34 -11.44
N GLU A 122 14.53 8.02 -10.37
CA GLU A 122 13.98 7.41 -9.15
C GLU A 122 12.64 6.68 -9.43
N GLY A 123 11.81 7.25 -10.30
CA GLY A 123 10.54 6.62 -10.68
C GLY A 123 10.69 5.28 -11.42
N ILE A 124 11.81 5.07 -12.14
CA ILE A 124 12.13 3.77 -12.77
C ILE A 124 12.60 2.77 -11.71
N MET A 125 13.47 3.21 -10.79
CA MET A 125 13.92 2.39 -9.67
C MET A 125 12.73 1.95 -8.81
N ASP A 126 11.87 2.87 -8.42
CA ASP A 126 10.67 2.56 -7.65
C ASP A 126 9.76 1.56 -8.37
N ALA A 127 9.49 1.77 -9.67
CA ALA A 127 8.64 0.86 -10.45
C ALA A 127 9.19 -0.56 -10.44
N MET A 128 10.49 -0.74 -10.62
CA MET A 128 11.14 -2.05 -10.63
C MET A 128 11.13 -2.70 -9.24
N ILE A 129 11.62 -1.99 -8.22
CA ILE A 129 11.83 -2.57 -6.88
C ILE A 129 10.51 -2.82 -6.17
N THR A 130 9.55 -1.88 -6.23
CA THR A 130 8.26 -2.07 -5.58
C THR A 130 7.43 -3.17 -6.22
N SER A 131 7.53 -3.36 -7.54
CA SER A 131 6.89 -4.46 -8.26
C SER A 131 7.55 -5.81 -7.96
N LEU A 132 8.88 -5.87 -7.93
CA LEU A 132 9.62 -7.08 -7.54
C LEU A 132 9.21 -7.55 -6.12
N ILE A 133 9.16 -6.62 -5.17
CA ILE A 133 8.71 -6.89 -3.81
C ILE A 133 7.27 -7.41 -3.78
N ALA A 134 6.39 -6.80 -4.57
CA ALA A 134 4.97 -7.16 -4.59
C ALA A 134 4.71 -8.60 -5.11
N ILE A 135 5.67 -9.23 -5.78
CA ILE A 135 5.60 -10.66 -6.17
C ILE A 135 5.34 -11.56 -4.96
N HIS A 136 5.86 -11.21 -3.79
CA HIS A 136 5.58 -11.96 -2.56
C HIS A 136 4.08 -12.02 -2.24
N ASP A 137 3.33 -10.95 -2.52
CA ASP A 137 1.89 -10.97 -2.33
C ASP A 137 1.17 -11.62 -3.52
N ILE A 138 1.37 -11.12 -4.74
CA ILE A 138 0.53 -11.49 -5.89
C ILE A 138 0.71 -12.93 -6.35
N LYS A 139 1.90 -13.54 -6.15
CA LYS A 139 2.18 -14.93 -6.53
C LYS A 139 2.18 -15.89 -5.35
N ILE A 140 2.49 -15.45 -4.13
CA ILE A 140 2.76 -16.34 -2.99
C ILE A 140 1.66 -16.21 -1.93
N HIS A 141 1.52 -15.07 -1.30
CA HIS A 141 0.67 -14.92 -0.10
C HIS A 141 -0.77 -14.54 -0.39
N LYS A 142 -1.02 -13.73 -1.42
CA LYS A 142 -2.35 -13.23 -1.84
C LYS A 142 -3.17 -12.62 -0.70
N MET A 143 -2.49 -11.96 0.23
CA MET A 143 -3.11 -11.39 1.43
C MET A 143 -3.50 -9.93 1.23
N ASN A 144 -2.77 -9.21 0.39
CA ASN A 144 -3.07 -7.83 0.02
C ASN A 144 -3.96 -7.77 -1.23
N SER A 145 -3.46 -8.25 -2.35
CA SER A 145 -4.21 -8.28 -3.61
C SER A 145 -4.83 -9.64 -3.88
N ARG A 146 -6.14 -9.72 -3.83
CA ARG A 146 -6.89 -10.95 -4.15
C ARG A 146 -6.98 -11.24 -5.64
N THR A 147 -6.73 -10.22 -6.48
CA THR A 147 -6.82 -10.29 -7.94
C THR A 147 -5.46 -10.44 -8.62
N GLY A 148 -4.36 -10.50 -7.85
CA GLY A 148 -3.01 -10.63 -8.39
C GLY A 148 -2.47 -9.37 -9.04
N SER A 149 -2.98 -8.19 -8.66
CA SER A 149 -2.54 -6.90 -9.18
C SER A 149 -1.73 -6.11 -8.14
N VAL A 150 -0.78 -5.33 -8.61
CA VAL A 150 -0.05 -4.34 -7.82
C VAL A 150 -0.63 -2.96 -8.11
N TYR A 151 -1.04 -2.24 -7.08
CA TYR A 151 -1.67 -0.93 -7.23
C TYR A 151 -0.64 0.15 -6.93
N ILE A 152 -0.23 0.90 -7.96
CA ILE A 152 0.82 1.91 -7.89
C ILE A 152 0.21 3.28 -8.13
N VAL A 153 0.34 4.17 -7.16
CA VAL A 153 -0.04 5.58 -7.29
C VAL A 153 1.13 6.33 -7.94
N LYS A 154 0.84 7.09 -8.99
CA LYS A 154 1.83 7.87 -9.75
C LYS A 154 1.50 9.35 -9.66
N PRO A 155 2.29 10.14 -8.92
CA PRO A 155 2.08 11.55 -8.69
C PRO A 155 2.69 12.42 -9.79
N LYS A 156 2.31 13.69 -9.81
CA LYS A 156 2.95 14.76 -10.60
C LYS A 156 3.02 14.44 -12.09
N MET A 157 1.94 13.89 -12.65
CA MET A 157 1.82 13.60 -14.08
C MET A 157 1.29 14.83 -14.82
N HIS A 158 2.04 15.29 -15.83
CA HIS A 158 1.71 16.48 -16.62
C HIS A 158 1.11 16.13 -17.98
N GLY A 159 -0.03 15.41 -17.96
CA GLY A 159 -0.83 15.12 -19.14
C GLY A 159 -0.60 13.73 -19.75
N PRO A 160 -1.27 13.43 -20.87
CA PRO A 160 -1.36 12.09 -21.42
C PRO A 160 -0.02 11.45 -21.82
N GLU A 161 0.93 12.28 -22.27
CA GLU A 161 2.24 11.78 -22.72
C GLU A 161 3.06 11.20 -21.56
N GLU A 162 3.06 11.90 -20.40
CA GLU A 162 3.74 11.40 -19.22
C GLU A 162 3.04 10.18 -18.61
N VAL A 163 1.70 10.13 -18.68
CA VAL A 163 0.93 8.94 -18.29
C VAL A 163 1.28 7.77 -19.20
N LYS A 164 1.34 7.99 -20.53
CA LYS A 164 1.77 6.97 -21.47
C LYS A 164 3.18 6.45 -21.14
N PHE A 165 4.11 7.35 -20.87
CA PHE A 165 5.48 6.98 -20.49
C PHE A 165 5.49 6.12 -19.20
N ALA A 166 4.69 6.47 -18.19
CA ALA A 166 4.55 5.63 -17.00
C ALA A 166 4.00 4.23 -17.33
N CYS A 167 3.03 4.13 -18.26
CA CYS A 167 2.52 2.85 -18.72
C CYS A 167 3.59 2.03 -19.49
N ASP A 168 4.41 2.69 -20.28
CA ASP A 168 5.52 2.05 -21.01
C ASP A 168 6.58 1.51 -20.03
N ILE A 169 6.94 2.28 -18.97
CA ILE A 169 7.80 1.81 -17.88
C ILE A 169 7.20 0.57 -17.21
N PHE A 170 5.92 0.60 -16.85
CA PHE A 170 5.26 -0.53 -16.20
C PHE A 170 5.23 -1.76 -17.10
N GLY A 171 4.97 -1.58 -18.39
CA GLY A 171 5.07 -2.67 -19.36
C GLY A 171 6.46 -3.29 -19.46
N ALA A 172 7.51 -2.48 -19.42
CA ALA A 172 8.89 -2.96 -19.37
C ALA A 172 9.20 -3.73 -18.08
N VAL A 173 8.72 -3.23 -16.94
CA VAL A 173 8.86 -3.91 -15.62
C VAL A 173 8.11 -5.24 -15.61
N GLU A 174 6.87 -5.29 -16.12
CA GLU A 174 6.11 -6.54 -16.23
C GLU A 174 6.87 -7.59 -17.06
N ASN A 175 7.42 -7.18 -18.20
CA ASN A 175 8.23 -8.06 -19.05
C ASN A 175 9.49 -8.56 -18.30
N ALA A 176 10.25 -7.66 -17.66
CA ALA A 176 11.47 -7.99 -16.93
C ALA A 176 11.23 -8.96 -15.76
N LEU A 177 10.11 -8.79 -15.06
CA LEU A 177 9.71 -9.61 -13.91
C LEU A 177 8.85 -10.83 -14.29
N GLN A 178 8.60 -11.05 -15.57
CA GLN A 178 7.74 -12.14 -16.08
C GLN A 178 6.34 -12.14 -15.40
N LEU A 179 5.77 -10.94 -15.30
CA LEU A 179 4.40 -10.73 -14.84
C LEU A 179 3.44 -10.77 -16.03
N GLU A 180 2.20 -11.12 -15.77
CA GLU A 180 1.14 -10.99 -16.77
C GLU A 180 0.95 -9.52 -17.15
N ARG A 181 0.59 -9.25 -18.39
CA ARG A 181 0.33 -7.90 -18.87
C ARG A 181 -0.79 -7.24 -18.05
N ASN A 182 -0.59 -5.99 -17.68
CA ASN A 182 -1.48 -5.20 -16.82
C ASN A 182 -1.65 -5.75 -15.39
N SER A 183 -0.67 -6.48 -14.87
CA SER A 183 -0.59 -6.80 -13.43
C SER A 183 -0.32 -5.54 -12.60
N LEU A 184 0.43 -4.58 -13.16
CA LEU A 184 0.68 -3.29 -12.54
C LEU A 184 -0.44 -2.32 -12.89
N LYS A 185 -1.20 -1.90 -11.89
CA LYS A 185 -2.32 -0.95 -12.04
C LYS A 185 -1.84 0.43 -11.64
N ILE A 186 -1.93 1.37 -12.57
CA ILE A 186 -1.57 2.75 -12.33
C ILE A 186 -2.76 3.55 -11.80
N GLY A 187 -2.56 4.28 -10.71
CA GLY A 187 -3.46 5.32 -10.22
C GLY A 187 -2.81 6.68 -10.43
N ILE A 188 -3.32 7.45 -11.38
CA ILE A 188 -2.84 8.81 -11.64
C ILE A 188 -3.39 9.74 -10.56
N MET A 189 -2.52 10.56 -9.96
CA MET A 189 -2.97 11.65 -9.10
C MET A 189 -3.40 12.83 -9.97
N ASP A 190 -4.66 13.23 -9.82
CA ASP A 190 -5.20 14.41 -10.49
C ASP A 190 -4.86 15.67 -9.69
N GLU A 191 -3.60 16.08 -9.73
CA GLU A 191 -3.05 17.20 -8.99
C GLU A 191 -2.40 18.26 -9.90
N GLU A 192 -2.15 17.92 -11.17
CA GLU A 192 -1.53 18.81 -12.15
C GLU A 192 -2.54 19.28 -13.20
N ARG A 193 -2.51 20.58 -13.54
CA ARG A 193 -3.46 21.21 -14.48
C ARG A 193 -3.59 20.45 -15.81
N ARG A 194 -2.47 20.01 -16.40
CA ARG A 194 -2.50 19.28 -17.68
C ARG A 194 -3.19 17.93 -17.56
N THR A 195 -3.11 17.28 -16.42
CA THR A 195 -3.81 16.04 -16.16
C THR A 195 -5.28 16.28 -15.98
N THR A 196 -5.67 17.27 -15.16
CA THR A 196 -7.07 17.64 -14.92
C THR A 196 -7.83 17.95 -16.22
N VAL A 197 -7.26 18.76 -17.11
CA VAL A 197 -7.95 19.17 -18.36
C VAL A 197 -7.97 18.09 -19.45
N ASN A 198 -7.25 17.00 -19.27
CA ASN A 198 -7.16 15.88 -20.20
C ASN A 198 -7.65 14.55 -19.59
N SER A 199 -8.41 14.60 -18.49
CA SER A 199 -8.88 13.42 -17.78
C SER A 199 -10.11 12.74 -18.41
N VAL A 200 -10.47 13.09 -19.66
CA VAL A 200 -11.62 12.55 -20.40
C VAL A 200 -11.20 11.41 -21.30
#